data_f80a8983eebad32ecfe4e410a42fba82
#
_entry.id   f80a8983eebad32ecfe4e410a42fba82
#
_cell.length_a   1.000
_cell.length_b   1.000
_cell.length_c   1.000
_cell.angle_alpha   90.00
_cell.angle_beta   90.00
_cell.angle_gamma   90.00
#
_symmetry.space_group_name_H-M   'P 1'
#
loop_
_entity.id
_entity.type
_entity.pdbx_description
1 polymer ?
#
loop_
_entity_poly.entity_id
_entity_poly.type
_entity_poly.pdbx_seq_one_letter_code
_entity_poly.pdbx_strand_id
1 'polypeptide(L)'
;VQPMEVYAIQHTNLYRIDEAERYAYCDMKAEGDGTYSCAYPFVGEKKYDVKVMVGEDVLCWTHVYSVLPDLAKLKAFKGDTHMHSNRSDGEGTPFEVACGYREAGYDFIAITDHHLYAPSLEGKAAVEKWTKEYRVFRGEEVHNRGMGYFNIINFDGDFSVNEIVETRDDYVQSEIAKILEKGDIPDTVADKYDCAYRIFVAEQIQKGGGLAIMAHPYWDCYGEYH
;
A
#
# COMPACT_ATOMS: atom_id res chain seq x y z
N VAL A 1 35.41 18.21 -5.52
CA VAL A 1 34.04 17.78 -5.34
C VAL A 1 33.90 16.49 -6.15
N GLN A 2 33.67 15.36 -5.46
CA GLN A 2 33.46 14.09 -6.14
C GLN A 2 32.09 14.08 -6.83
N PRO A 3 31.91 13.35 -7.93
CA PRO A 3 30.65 13.33 -8.65
C PRO A 3 29.54 12.79 -7.78
N MET A 4 28.38 13.40 -7.87
CA MET A 4 27.14 12.97 -7.25
C MET A 4 26.46 11.97 -8.17
N GLU A 5 26.03 10.84 -7.64
CA GLU A 5 25.42 9.77 -8.41
C GLU A 5 23.91 9.78 -8.22
N VAL A 6 23.16 9.76 -9.32
CA VAL A 6 21.71 9.62 -9.32
C VAL A 6 21.36 8.21 -9.78
N TYR A 7 20.69 7.46 -8.94
CA TYR A 7 20.25 6.10 -9.23
C TYR A 7 18.77 6.09 -9.57
N ALA A 8 18.44 5.59 -10.75
CA ALA A 8 17.06 5.31 -11.12
C ALA A 8 16.78 3.81 -10.97
N ILE A 9 16.00 3.42 -9.98
CA ILE A 9 15.55 2.03 -9.84
C ILE A 9 14.19 1.90 -10.52
N GLN A 10 14.12 1.07 -11.57
CA GLN A 10 12.83 0.66 -12.14
C GLN A 10 12.20 -0.40 -11.24
N HIS A 11 11.11 -0.07 -10.57
CA HIS A 11 10.33 -1.02 -9.77
C HIS A 11 9.40 -1.91 -10.62
N THR A 12 9.78 -2.27 -11.82
CA THR A 12 9.05 -3.27 -12.60
C THR A 12 9.88 -4.53 -12.72
N ASN A 13 9.55 -5.55 -11.96
CA ASN A 13 10.23 -6.86 -11.91
C ASN A 13 11.65 -6.85 -11.32
N LEU A 14 11.76 -6.90 -10.02
CA LEU A 14 12.98 -7.00 -9.22
C LEU A 14 13.94 -8.15 -9.60
N TYR A 15 13.53 -9.09 -10.44
CA TYR A 15 14.26 -10.32 -10.72
C TYR A 15 14.94 -10.39 -12.10
N ARG A 16 14.78 -9.37 -12.98
CA ARG A 16 15.27 -9.47 -14.38
C ARG A 16 15.94 -8.21 -14.94
N ILE A 17 16.36 -7.27 -14.14
CA ILE A 17 17.06 -6.07 -14.65
C ILE A 17 18.55 -6.26 -14.45
N ASP A 18 19.33 -6.17 -15.52
CA ASP A 18 20.79 -6.15 -15.49
C ASP A 18 21.26 -4.99 -14.59
N GLU A 19 22.25 -5.24 -13.73
CA GLU A 19 22.75 -4.21 -12.80
C GLU A 19 23.18 -2.94 -13.52
N ALA A 20 23.71 -3.05 -14.73
CA ALA A 20 24.12 -1.92 -15.56
C ALA A 20 22.94 -1.01 -16.00
N GLU A 21 21.71 -1.52 -16.04
CA GLU A 21 20.52 -0.74 -16.40
C GLU A 21 19.85 -0.09 -15.18
N ARG A 22 20.30 -0.41 -13.96
CA ARG A 22 19.70 0.09 -12.71
C ARG A 22 20.14 1.49 -12.34
N TYR A 23 21.33 1.90 -12.79
CA TYR A 23 21.98 3.10 -12.31
C TYR A 23 22.30 4.05 -13.47
N ALA A 24 21.84 5.27 -13.34
CA ALA A 24 22.25 6.36 -14.24
C ALA A 24 22.93 7.43 -13.40
N TYR A 25 24.11 7.83 -13.86
CA TYR A 25 24.88 8.89 -13.22
C TYR A 25 24.55 10.24 -13.84
N CYS A 26 24.49 11.27 -13.03
CA CYS A 26 24.26 12.62 -13.48
C CYS A 26 25.37 13.53 -12.98
N ASP A 27 26.02 14.23 -13.90
CA ASP A 27 27.03 15.22 -13.55
C ASP A 27 26.40 16.41 -12.82
N MET A 28 26.99 16.76 -11.69
CA MET A 28 26.54 17.88 -10.87
C MET A 28 27.30 19.15 -11.22
N LYS A 29 26.55 20.22 -11.45
CA LYS A 29 27.08 21.56 -11.65
C LYS A 29 26.97 22.37 -10.36
N ALA A 30 28.09 22.91 -9.86
CA ALA A 30 28.08 23.87 -8.76
C ALA A 30 27.61 25.24 -9.29
N GLU A 31 26.59 25.81 -8.66
CA GLU A 31 26.02 27.11 -9.07
C GLU A 31 26.71 28.32 -8.40
N GLY A 32 27.64 28.08 -7.47
CA GLY A 32 28.48 29.12 -6.84
C GLY A 32 27.89 29.75 -5.58
N ASP A 33 26.65 29.45 -5.25
CA ASP A 33 25.95 29.91 -4.03
C ASP A 33 25.82 28.83 -2.94
N GLY A 34 26.53 27.73 -3.10
CA GLY A 34 26.43 26.57 -2.23
C GLY A 34 25.41 25.52 -2.69
N THR A 35 24.67 25.80 -3.76
CA THR A 35 23.75 24.84 -4.38
C THR A 35 24.42 24.09 -5.55
N TYR A 36 23.86 22.92 -5.85
CA TYR A 36 24.26 22.07 -6.96
C TYR A 36 23.02 21.71 -7.79
N SER A 37 23.17 21.67 -9.10
CA SER A 37 22.12 21.25 -10.01
C SER A 37 22.58 20.12 -10.90
N CYS A 38 21.65 19.26 -11.31
CA CYS A 38 21.82 18.32 -12.41
C CYS A 38 20.54 18.26 -13.24
N ALA A 39 20.65 17.86 -14.50
CA ALA A 39 19.52 17.63 -15.38
C ALA A 39 19.52 16.15 -15.78
N TYR A 40 18.42 15.46 -15.51
CA TYR A 40 18.23 14.07 -15.87
C TYR A 40 16.94 13.91 -16.68
N PRO A 41 16.97 13.27 -17.85
CA PRO A 41 15.78 13.05 -18.68
C PRO A 41 14.97 11.87 -18.11
N PHE A 42 14.00 12.13 -17.28
CA PHE A 42 13.09 11.09 -16.80
C PHE A 42 12.20 10.60 -17.95
N VAL A 43 12.17 9.28 -18.17
CA VAL A 43 11.45 8.67 -19.28
C VAL A 43 10.33 7.78 -18.81
N GLY A 44 9.11 8.01 -19.33
CA GLY A 44 7.93 7.22 -19.02
C GLY A 44 7.36 7.50 -17.64
N GLU A 45 6.32 6.77 -17.28
CA GLU A 45 5.63 6.86 -16.00
C GLU A 45 6.28 5.92 -14.99
N LYS A 46 7.08 6.49 -14.06
CA LYS A 46 7.89 5.70 -13.11
C LYS A 46 8.19 6.48 -11.84
N LYS A 47 8.44 5.72 -10.77
CA LYS A 47 9.16 6.19 -9.59
C LYS A 47 10.67 6.04 -9.84
N TYR A 48 11.42 7.08 -9.57
CA TYR A 48 12.88 7.08 -9.58
C TYR A 48 13.41 7.33 -8.17
N ASP A 49 14.33 6.49 -7.72
CA ASP A 49 15.07 6.73 -6.49
C ASP A 49 16.30 7.59 -6.82
N VAL A 50 16.44 8.70 -6.11
CA VAL A 50 17.53 9.64 -6.28
C VAL A 50 18.41 9.60 -5.05
N LYS A 51 19.66 9.20 -5.22
CA LYS A 51 20.67 9.24 -4.16
C LYS A 51 21.70 10.30 -4.47
N VAL A 52 21.97 11.15 -3.50
CA VAL A 52 23.05 12.13 -3.52
C VAL A 52 24.21 11.52 -2.78
N MET A 53 25.32 11.30 -3.48
CA MET A 53 26.48 10.61 -2.96
C MET A 53 27.71 11.52 -2.92
N VAL A 54 28.58 11.30 -1.92
CA VAL A 54 29.95 11.81 -1.92
C VAL A 54 30.88 10.64 -1.68
N GLY A 55 31.54 10.18 -2.74
CA GLY A 55 32.25 8.91 -2.71
C GLY A 55 31.26 7.76 -2.46
N GLU A 56 31.50 6.97 -1.42
CA GLU A 56 30.62 5.86 -1.02
C GLU A 56 29.49 6.27 -0.05
N ASP A 57 29.52 7.50 0.45
CA ASP A 57 28.58 7.99 1.45
C ASP A 57 27.29 8.55 0.81
N VAL A 58 26.14 8.05 1.23
CA VAL A 58 24.82 8.59 0.84
C VAL A 58 24.49 9.79 1.71
N LEU A 59 24.49 10.99 1.14
CA LEU A 59 24.12 12.21 1.84
C LEU A 59 22.61 12.43 1.93
N CYS A 60 21.91 12.03 0.87
CA CYS A 60 20.46 12.18 0.78
C CYS A 60 19.88 11.09 -0.11
N TRP A 61 18.73 10.59 0.27
CA TRP A 61 17.92 9.67 -0.55
C TRP A 61 16.49 10.22 -0.65
N THR A 62 16.03 10.41 -1.87
CA THR A 62 14.67 10.90 -2.16
C THR A 62 14.08 10.19 -3.37
N HIS A 63 12.83 10.50 -3.66
CA HIS A 63 12.12 9.93 -4.80
C HIS A 63 11.60 11.03 -5.71
N VAL A 64 11.66 10.76 -7.03
CA VAL A 64 11.02 11.58 -8.06
C VAL A 64 10.05 10.71 -8.84
N TYR A 65 8.85 11.21 -9.04
CA TYR A 65 7.83 10.54 -9.86
C TYR A 65 7.76 11.25 -11.22
N SER A 66 8.09 10.52 -12.28
CA SER A 66 7.80 10.96 -13.66
C SER A 66 6.38 10.48 -13.97
N VAL A 67 5.50 11.43 -14.30
CA VAL A 67 4.08 11.16 -14.52
C VAL A 67 3.60 11.80 -15.82
N LEU A 68 2.55 11.27 -16.40
CA LEU A 68 1.91 11.85 -17.58
C LEU A 68 1.28 13.23 -17.27
N PRO A 69 1.07 14.09 -18.30
CA PRO A 69 0.60 15.46 -18.09
C PRO A 69 -0.76 15.60 -17.40
N ASP A 70 -1.62 14.60 -17.46
CA ASP A 70 -2.90 14.56 -16.76
C ASP A 70 -2.69 14.39 -15.24
N LEU A 71 -1.79 13.50 -14.81
CA LEU A 71 -1.42 13.29 -13.42
C LEU A 71 -0.57 14.44 -12.87
N ALA A 72 0.29 15.06 -13.70
CA ALA A 72 1.15 16.17 -13.29
C ALA A 72 0.37 17.41 -12.80
N LYS A 73 -0.92 17.50 -13.13
CA LYS A 73 -1.82 18.57 -12.66
C LYS A 73 -2.42 18.29 -11.29
N LEU A 74 -2.31 17.07 -10.80
CA LEU A 74 -2.87 16.64 -9.52
C LEU A 74 -1.84 16.83 -8.42
N LYS A 75 -2.31 17.04 -7.19
CA LYS A 75 -1.46 17.00 -6.01
C LYS A 75 -1.19 15.55 -5.64
N ALA A 76 0.08 15.18 -5.57
CA ALA A 76 0.47 13.89 -5.04
C ALA A 76 0.34 13.85 -3.51
N PHE A 77 -0.14 12.73 -2.99
CA PHE A 77 -0.20 12.43 -1.56
C PHE A 77 0.58 11.16 -1.28
N LYS A 78 1.39 11.18 -0.23
CA LYS A 78 2.09 10.00 0.27
C LYS A 78 1.20 9.29 1.29
N GLY A 79 0.79 8.08 0.98
CA GLY A 79 -0.09 7.29 1.83
C GLY A 79 0.36 5.85 2.01
N ASP A 80 -0.13 5.23 3.08
CA ASP A 80 -0.04 3.80 3.29
C ASP A 80 -1.41 3.26 3.67
N THR A 81 -1.84 2.21 2.99
CA THR A 81 -3.18 1.64 3.10
C THR A 81 -3.22 0.34 3.88
N HIS A 82 -2.08 -0.11 4.40
CA HIS A 82 -1.99 -1.38 5.12
C HIS A 82 -0.90 -1.34 6.19
N MET A 83 -1.30 -1.30 7.44
CA MET A 83 -0.41 -1.38 8.60
C MET A 83 -1.16 -1.87 9.83
N HIS A 84 -0.41 -2.39 10.80
CA HIS A 84 -0.96 -2.98 12.01
C HIS A 84 -0.54 -2.22 13.26
N SER A 85 -1.41 -2.22 14.24
CA SER A 85 -1.13 -1.75 15.59
C SER A 85 -0.93 -2.92 16.55
N ASN A 86 -0.63 -2.61 17.82
CA ASN A 86 -0.54 -3.61 18.88
C ASN A 86 -1.90 -4.20 19.30
N ARG A 87 -2.97 -3.86 18.58
CA ARG A 87 -4.27 -4.49 18.74
C ARG A 87 -4.33 -5.84 18.03
N SER A 88 -3.46 -6.06 17.02
CA SER A 88 -3.19 -7.36 16.43
C SER A 88 -1.73 -7.74 16.61
N ASP A 89 -0.89 -7.60 15.62
CA ASP A 89 0.50 -8.07 15.60
C ASP A 89 1.55 -6.96 15.37
N GLY A 90 1.13 -5.70 15.30
CA GLY A 90 2.03 -4.55 15.28
C GLY A 90 2.57 -4.20 16.68
N GLU A 91 3.52 -3.26 16.77
CA GLU A 91 4.19 -2.94 18.03
C GLU A 91 3.58 -1.73 18.76
N GLY A 92 3.16 -0.68 18.02
CA GLY A 92 2.65 0.56 18.60
C GLY A 92 1.14 0.57 18.76
N THR A 93 0.63 1.37 19.70
CA THR A 93 -0.80 1.69 19.77
C THR A 93 -1.27 2.36 18.48
N PRO A 94 -2.57 2.35 18.16
CA PRO A 94 -3.09 3.04 16.98
C PRO A 94 -2.66 4.51 16.87
N PHE A 95 -2.54 5.19 18.00
CA PHE A 95 -2.06 6.57 18.06
C PHE A 95 -0.56 6.67 17.76
N GLU A 96 0.27 5.81 18.36
CA GLU A 96 1.73 5.81 18.11
C GLU A 96 2.05 5.46 16.67
N VAL A 97 1.35 4.49 16.09
CA VAL A 97 1.47 4.17 14.65
C VAL A 97 1.15 5.40 13.81
N ALA A 98 0.01 6.06 14.07
CA ALA A 98 -0.37 7.24 13.32
C ALA A 98 0.63 8.39 13.46
N CYS A 99 1.20 8.62 14.65
CA CYS A 99 2.24 9.63 14.87
C CYS A 99 3.54 9.30 14.12
N GLY A 100 4.00 8.07 14.17
CA GLY A 100 5.22 7.64 13.47
C GLY A 100 5.13 7.82 11.95
N TYR A 101 3.99 7.47 11.36
CA TYR A 101 3.77 7.70 9.93
C TYR A 101 3.71 9.21 9.59
N ARG A 102 3.08 10.02 10.44
CA ARG A 102 3.09 11.47 10.25
C ARG A 102 4.49 12.05 10.33
N GLU A 103 5.30 11.61 11.29
CA GLU A 103 6.72 11.99 11.43
C GLU A 103 7.53 11.59 10.19
N ALA A 104 7.24 10.42 9.62
CA ALA A 104 7.83 9.93 8.36
C ALA A 104 7.32 10.67 7.09
N GLY A 105 6.48 11.70 7.27
CA GLY A 105 6.01 12.59 6.19
C GLY A 105 4.86 12.01 5.36
N TYR A 106 4.07 11.09 5.90
CA TYR A 106 2.87 10.61 5.24
C TYR A 106 1.72 11.62 5.34
N ASP A 107 0.91 11.72 4.31
CA ASP A 107 -0.29 12.56 4.24
C ASP A 107 -1.53 11.81 4.73
N PHE A 108 -1.55 10.49 4.57
CA PHE A 108 -2.63 9.64 5.07
C PHE A 108 -2.17 8.21 5.32
N ILE A 109 -2.94 7.52 6.18
CA ILE A 109 -2.79 6.08 6.45
C ILE A 109 -4.15 5.42 6.65
N ALA A 110 -4.19 4.08 6.59
CA ALA A 110 -5.26 3.28 7.17
C ALA A 110 -4.65 2.20 8.08
N ILE A 111 -5.04 2.20 9.35
CA ILE A 111 -4.70 1.13 10.29
C ILE A 111 -5.65 -0.04 10.00
N THR A 112 -5.09 -1.21 9.71
CA THR A 112 -5.84 -2.36 9.19
C THR A 112 -5.49 -3.62 9.97
N ASP A 113 -5.72 -3.57 11.28
CA ASP A 113 -5.45 -4.69 12.17
C ASP A 113 -6.22 -5.95 11.73
N HIS A 114 -5.59 -7.11 11.93
CA HIS A 114 -6.19 -8.41 11.66
C HIS A 114 -7.50 -8.58 12.43
N HIS A 115 -8.58 -8.91 11.73
CA HIS A 115 -9.91 -9.15 12.29
C HIS A 115 -10.57 -7.96 13.03
N LEU A 116 -9.91 -6.80 13.11
CA LEU A 116 -10.33 -5.70 13.95
C LEU A 116 -10.50 -4.39 13.17
N TYR A 117 -11.71 -3.88 13.17
CA TYR A 117 -12.03 -2.56 12.61
C TYR A 117 -11.85 -1.41 13.62
N ALA A 118 -12.10 -1.67 14.91
CA ALA A 118 -12.07 -0.66 15.97
C ALA A 118 -10.72 0.09 16.11
N PRO A 119 -9.54 -0.53 15.94
CA PRO A 119 -8.26 0.19 16.04
C PRO A 119 -8.13 1.35 15.06
N SER A 120 -8.66 1.21 13.85
CA SER A 120 -8.66 2.29 12.86
C SER A 120 -9.48 3.49 13.33
N LEU A 121 -10.62 3.24 13.99
CA LEU A 121 -11.46 4.29 14.58
C LEU A 121 -10.76 4.97 15.77
N GLU A 122 -10.04 4.20 16.59
CA GLU A 122 -9.22 4.72 17.70
C GLU A 122 -8.16 5.69 17.18
N GLY A 123 -7.36 5.26 16.21
CA GLY A 123 -6.31 6.07 15.58
C GLY A 123 -6.88 7.32 14.90
N LYS A 124 -7.96 7.17 14.13
CA LYS A 124 -8.66 8.27 13.46
C LYS A 124 -9.14 9.32 14.46
N ALA A 125 -9.87 8.91 15.50
CA ALA A 125 -10.40 9.82 16.51
C ALA A 125 -9.30 10.53 17.30
N ALA A 126 -8.15 9.88 17.53
CA ALA A 126 -7.02 10.47 18.21
C ALA A 126 -6.36 11.57 17.37
N VAL A 127 -6.16 11.33 16.06
CA VAL A 127 -5.47 12.26 15.16
C VAL A 127 -6.35 13.45 14.78
N GLU A 128 -7.64 13.26 14.51
CA GLU A 128 -8.56 14.32 14.07
C GLU A 128 -8.69 15.48 15.08
N LYS A 129 -8.33 15.24 16.35
CA LYS A 129 -8.28 16.30 17.39
C LYS A 129 -7.16 17.30 17.16
N TRP A 130 -6.09 16.92 16.46
CA TRP A 130 -4.87 17.68 16.36
C TRP A 130 -4.61 18.31 15.00
N THR A 131 -5.05 17.65 13.92
CA THR A 131 -4.76 18.12 12.56
C THR A 131 -5.84 17.77 11.56
N LYS A 132 -5.96 18.59 10.51
CA LYS A 132 -6.78 18.34 9.32
C LYS A 132 -5.94 18.02 8.09
N GLU A 133 -4.63 18.17 8.19
CA GLU A 133 -3.69 17.99 7.08
C GLU A 133 -3.21 16.55 6.93
N TYR A 134 -3.35 15.75 7.98
CA TYR A 134 -3.04 14.34 8.00
C TYR A 134 -4.29 13.53 8.30
N ARG A 135 -4.52 12.45 7.57
CA ARG A 135 -5.74 11.65 7.71
C ARG A 135 -5.43 10.21 8.09
N VAL A 136 -6.16 9.70 9.07
CA VAL A 136 -6.26 8.27 9.33
C VAL A 136 -7.63 7.81 8.82
N PHE A 137 -7.61 6.96 7.79
CA PHE A 137 -8.80 6.35 7.25
C PHE A 137 -9.22 5.16 8.10
N ARG A 138 -10.49 4.81 8.03
CA ARG A 138 -11.01 3.56 8.63
C ARG A 138 -10.41 2.38 7.88
N GLY A 139 -10.21 1.27 8.59
CA GLY A 139 -9.66 0.09 7.95
C GLY A 139 -9.69 -1.15 8.82
N GLU A 140 -9.57 -2.27 8.18
CA GLU A 140 -9.34 -3.59 8.76
C GLU A 140 -8.76 -4.52 7.70
N GLU A 141 -8.02 -5.52 8.12
CA GLU A 141 -7.65 -6.61 7.24
C GLU A 141 -8.64 -7.76 7.41
N VAL A 142 -9.40 -8.04 6.35
CA VAL A 142 -10.42 -9.08 6.33
C VAL A 142 -9.76 -10.40 5.96
N HIS A 143 -9.81 -11.34 6.90
CA HIS A 143 -9.24 -12.66 6.72
C HIS A 143 -10.12 -13.58 5.91
N ASN A 144 -9.47 -14.51 5.21
CA ASN A 144 -10.13 -15.63 4.60
C ASN A 144 -10.44 -16.71 5.64
N ARG A 145 -11.59 -17.38 5.51
CA ARG A 145 -11.99 -18.51 6.36
C ARG A 145 -11.34 -19.84 5.99
N GLY A 146 -10.62 -19.90 4.89
CA GLY A 146 -9.95 -21.10 4.39
C GLY A 146 -8.43 -21.00 4.48
N MET A 147 -7.76 -21.95 3.86
CA MET A 147 -6.30 -21.96 3.71
C MET A 147 -5.80 -20.99 2.62
N GLY A 148 -6.61 -20.02 2.22
CA GLY A 148 -6.24 -19.00 1.25
C GLY A 148 -5.36 -17.92 1.88
N TYR A 149 -4.26 -17.63 1.24
CA TYR A 149 -3.19 -16.75 1.75
C TYR A 149 -3.39 -15.27 1.45
N PHE A 150 -4.53 -14.86 0.88
CA PHE A 150 -4.74 -13.48 0.48
C PHE A 150 -5.90 -12.87 1.26
N ASN A 151 -5.55 -11.95 2.13
CA ASN A 151 -6.50 -11.11 2.83
C ASN A 151 -6.92 -9.92 1.95
N ILE A 152 -8.00 -9.28 2.31
CA ILE A 152 -8.51 -8.09 1.63
C ILE A 152 -8.60 -6.96 2.64
N ILE A 153 -7.99 -5.83 2.31
CA ILE A 153 -8.09 -4.62 3.09
C ILE A 153 -9.43 -3.94 2.79
N ASN A 154 -10.20 -3.70 3.84
CA ASN A 154 -11.32 -2.79 3.83
C ASN A 154 -10.77 -1.39 4.08
N PHE A 155 -10.57 -0.60 3.03
CA PHE A 155 -10.08 0.77 3.15
C PHE A 155 -11.26 1.75 3.12
N ASP A 156 -11.46 2.45 4.21
CA ASP A 156 -12.47 3.49 4.46
C ASP A 156 -13.94 3.05 4.31
N GLY A 157 -14.24 1.75 4.41
CA GLY A 157 -15.62 1.27 4.47
C GLY A 157 -16.34 1.75 5.74
N ASP A 158 -17.67 1.91 5.68
CA ASP A 158 -18.48 2.45 6.77
C ASP A 158 -18.74 1.48 7.91
N PHE A 159 -18.46 0.19 7.72
CA PHE A 159 -18.70 -0.87 8.70
C PHE A 159 -17.62 -1.96 8.61
N SER A 160 -17.57 -2.79 9.66
CA SER A 160 -16.67 -3.96 9.69
C SER A 160 -17.23 -5.11 8.84
N VAL A 161 -16.40 -5.56 7.89
CA VAL A 161 -16.68 -6.79 7.11
C VAL A 161 -16.26 -8.03 7.89
N ASN A 162 -15.21 -7.94 8.73
CA ASN A 162 -14.84 -9.02 9.66
C ASN A 162 -16.01 -9.38 10.57
N GLU A 163 -16.73 -8.40 11.14
CA GLU A 163 -17.92 -8.65 11.94
C GLU A 163 -18.97 -9.46 11.14
N ILE A 164 -19.18 -9.14 9.87
CA ILE A 164 -20.12 -9.88 9.03
C ILE A 164 -19.66 -11.32 8.82
N VAL A 165 -18.41 -11.52 8.42
CA VAL A 165 -17.90 -12.86 8.08
C VAL A 165 -17.75 -13.75 9.33
N GLU A 166 -17.55 -13.17 10.50
CA GLU A 166 -17.40 -13.90 11.76
C GLU A 166 -18.72 -14.23 12.44
N THR A 167 -19.73 -13.37 12.30
CA THR A 167 -20.97 -13.49 13.08
C THR A 167 -22.20 -13.90 12.27
N ARG A 168 -22.17 -13.84 10.92
CA ARG A 168 -23.33 -14.06 10.04
C ARG A 168 -23.09 -15.20 9.04
N ASP A 169 -22.69 -16.36 9.52
CA ASP A 169 -22.28 -17.47 8.66
C ASP A 169 -23.33 -17.87 7.63
N ASP A 170 -24.58 -18.05 8.03
CA ASP A 170 -25.68 -18.41 7.11
C ASP A 170 -25.84 -17.39 5.97
N TYR A 171 -25.72 -16.10 6.28
CA TYR A 171 -25.75 -15.04 5.28
C TYR A 171 -24.56 -15.12 4.35
N VAL A 172 -23.36 -15.27 4.87
CA VAL A 172 -22.11 -15.37 4.09
C VAL A 172 -22.20 -16.55 3.11
N GLN A 173 -22.60 -17.73 3.60
CA GLN A 173 -22.75 -18.93 2.78
C GLN A 173 -23.80 -18.76 1.67
N SER A 174 -24.92 -18.13 2.01
CA SER A 174 -25.99 -17.89 1.03
C SER A 174 -25.55 -16.94 -0.08
N GLU A 175 -24.77 -15.90 0.23
CA GLU A 175 -24.27 -14.98 -0.79
C GLU A 175 -23.17 -15.62 -1.66
N ILE A 176 -22.27 -16.42 -1.04
CA ILE A 176 -21.26 -17.18 -1.78
C ILE A 176 -21.92 -18.16 -2.76
N ALA A 177 -22.96 -18.86 -2.33
CA ALA A 177 -23.71 -19.76 -3.20
C ALA A 177 -24.27 -19.04 -4.44
N LYS A 178 -24.85 -17.84 -4.24
CA LYS A 178 -25.33 -17.01 -5.36
C LYS A 178 -24.24 -16.59 -6.32
N ILE A 179 -23.04 -16.26 -5.82
CA ILE A 179 -21.88 -15.91 -6.65
C ILE A 179 -21.45 -17.12 -7.49
N LEU A 180 -21.41 -18.31 -6.87
CA LEU A 180 -21.07 -19.54 -7.58
C LEU A 180 -22.11 -19.92 -8.65
N GLU A 181 -23.40 -19.73 -8.36
CA GLU A 181 -24.50 -20.00 -9.29
C GLU A 181 -24.48 -19.10 -10.53
N LYS A 182 -23.95 -17.86 -10.44
CA LYS A 182 -23.80 -16.98 -11.61
C LYS A 182 -22.85 -17.54 -12.67
N GLY A 183 -21.90 -18.38 -12.28
CA GLY A 183 -20.96 -19.01 -13.21
C GLY A 183 -19.91 -18.08 -13.80
N ASP A 184 -19.71 -16.89 -13.25
CA ASP A 184 -18.77 -15.89 -13.75
C ASP A 184 -17.30 -16.20 -13.38
N ILE A 185 -17.06 -17.15 -12.47
CA ILE A 185 -15.72 -17.56 -12.06
C ILE A 185 -15.14 -18.52 -13.11
N PRO A 186 -14.01 -18.17 -13.74
CA PRO A 186 -13.39 -19.00 -14.78
C PRO A 186 -13.05 -20.42 -14.28
N ASP A 187 -13.16 -21.41 -15.19
CA ASP A 187 -12.80 -22.80 -14.88
C ASP A 187 -11.31 -23.02 -14.58
N THR A 188 -10.48 -22.06 -14.92
CA THR A 188 -9.05 -22.04 -14.60
C THR A 188 -8.75 -21.74 -13.13
N VAL A 189 -9.73 -21.27 -12.35
CA VAL A 189 -9.60 -21.01 -10.93
C VAL A 189 -9.69 -22.32 -10.16
N ALA A 190 -8.60 -22.67 -9.45
CA ALA A 190 -8.50 -23.96 -8.74
C ALA A 190 -9.49 -24.06 -7.57
N ASP A 191 -9.65 -22.99 -6.80
CA ASP A 191 -10.61 -22.91 -5.70
C ASP A 191 -11.68 -21.84 -5.99
N LYS A 192 -12.81 -22.30 -6.55
CA LYS A 192 -13.93 -21.41 -6.87
C LYS A 192 -14.64 -20.88 -5.62
N TYR A 193 -14.63 -21.64 -4.52
CA TYR A 193 -15.23 -21.17 -3.27
C TYR A 193 -14.42 -20.02 -2.65
N ASP A 194 -13.09 -20.17 -2.59
CA ASP A 194 -12.21 -19.09 -2.12
C ASP A 194 -12.34 -17.83 -2.98
N CYS A 195 -12.40 -18.00 -4.29
CA CYS A 195 -12.63 -16.88 -5.21
C CYS A 195 -13.99 -16.21 -4.96
N ALA A 196 -15.07 -16.97 -4.80
CA ALA A 196 -16.40 -16.46 -4.51
C ALA A 196 -16.46 -15.74 -3.14
N TYR A 197 -15.76 -16.26 -2.13
CA TYR A 197 -15.63 -15.62 -0.83
C TYR A 197 -14.96 -14.24 -0.95
N ARG A 198 -13.88 -14.13 -1.71
CA ARG A 198 -13.18 -12.85 -1.94
C ARG A 198 -14.04 -11.84 -2.70
N ILE A 199 -14.79 -12.31 -3.69
CA ILE A 199 -15.77 -11.48 -4.39
C ILE A 199 -16.81 -10.96 -3.39
N PHE A 200 -17.35 -11.83 -2.54
CA PHE A 200 -18.29 -11.45 -1.49
C PHE A 200 -17.70 -10.37 -0.57
N VAL A 201 -16.48 -10.57 -0.05
CA VAL A 201 -15.79 -9.59 0.81
C VAL A 201 -15.63 -8.24 0.09
N ALA A 202 -15.16 -8.25 -1.14
CA ALA A 202 -15.01 -7.03 -1.93
C ALA A 202 -16.35 -6.31 -2.16
N GLU A 203 -17.42 -7.06 -2.44
CA GLU A 203 -18.78 -6.50 -2.57
C GLU A 203 -19.28 -5.89 -1.26
N GLN A 204 -19.00 -6.50 -0.08
CA GLN A 204 -19.39 -5.92 1.20
C GLN A 204 -18.62 -4.60 1.46
N ILE A 205 -17.31 -4.57 1.20
CA ILE A 205 -16.50 -3.34 1.30
C ILE A 205 -17.07 -2.24 0.42
N GLN A 206 -17.39 -2.55 -0.84
CA GLN A 206 -18.00 -1.59 -1.77
C GLN A 206 -19.37 -1.09 -1.31
N LYS A 207 -20.21 -1.98 -0.73
CA LYS A 207 -21.50 -1.59 -0.12
C LYS A 207 -21.32 -0.59 1.03
N GLY A 208 -20.21 -0.69 1.77
CA GLY A 208 -19.80 0.27 2.78
C GLY A 208 -19.13 1.53 2.22
N GLY A 209 -19.08 1.70 0.90
CA GLY A 209 -18.43 2.85 0.27
C GLY A 209 -16.89 2.79 0.31
N GLY A 210 -16.30 1.69 0.77
CA GLY A 210 -14.87 1.47 0.87
C GLY A 210 -14.23 0.98 -0.42
N LEU A 211 -12.90 0.94 -0.42
CA LEU A 211 -12.08 0.34 -1.46
C LEU A 211 -11.52 -1.00 -0.99
N ALA A 212 -11.81 -2.06 -1.73
CA ALA A 212 -11.23 -3.38 -1.49
C ALA A 212 -9.83 -3.44 -2.11
N ILE A 213 -8.80 -3.68 -1.28
CA ILE A 213 -7.41 -3.78 -1.73
C ILE A 213 -6.90 -5.17 -1.37
N MET A 214 -6.35 -5.89 -2.34
CA MET A 214 -5.71 -7.19 -2.07
C MET A 214 -4.42 -6.98 -1.30
N ALA A 215 -4.34 -7.55 -0.10
CA ALA A 215 -3.15 -7.47 0.73
C ALA A 215 -2.02 -8.30 0.13
N HIS A 216 -0.82 -7.75 0.10
CA HIS A 216 0.46 -8.40 -0.25
C HIS A 216 0.35 -9.62 -1.20
N PRO A 217 -0.17 -9.48 -2.44
CA PRO A 217 -0.50 -10.59 -3.34
C PRO A 217 0.70 -11.44 -3.79
N TYR A 218 1.91 -10.98 -3.50
CA TYR A 218 3.17 -11.67 -3.83
C TYR A 218 3.95 -12.09 -2.58
N TRP A 219 3.30 -12.11 -1.41
CA TRP A 219 3.97 -12.51 -0.19
C TRP A 219 4.14 -14.02 -0.15
N ASP A 220 5.38 -14.46 -0.26
CA ASP A 220 5.79 -15.85 -0.09
C ASP A 220 6.06 -16.13 1.40
N CYS A 221 5.03 -16.52 2.13
CA CYS A 221 5.15 -16.82 3.56
C CYS A 221 5.88 -18.14 3.83
N TYR A 222 5.97 -19.05 2.83
CA TYR A 222 6.40 -20.43 3.07
C TYR A 222 7.35 -20.99 2.01
N GLY A 223 7.78 -20.21 1.01
CA GLY A 223 8.67 -20.69 -0.05
C GLY A 223 8.02 -21.72 -0.99
N GLU A 224 6.70 -21.83 -1.02
CA GLU A 224 5.96 -22.90 -1.74
C GLU A 224 5.16 -22.39 -2.95
N TYR A 225 5.36 -21.14 -3.38
CA TYR A 225 4.70 -20.64 -4.58
C TYR A 225 5.54 -20.93 -5.82
N HIS A 226 5.17 -21.99 -6.50
CA HIS A 226 5.63 -22.35 -7.83
C HIS A 226 4.57 -22.09 -8.89
#